data_d3e60957cb0a84c583356e426e760f8b
#
_entry.id   d3e60957cb0a84c583356e426e760f8b
#
_cell.length_a   1.000
_cell.length_b   1.000
_cell.length_c   1.000
_cell.angle_alpha   90.00
_cell.angle_beta   90.00
_cell.angle_gamma   90.00
#
_symmetry.space_group_name_H-M   'P 1'
#
loop_
_entity.id
_entity.type
_entity.pdbx_description
1 polymer ?
#
loop_
_entity_poly.entity_id
_entity_poly.type
_entity_poly.pdbx_seq_one_letter_code
_entity_poly.pdbx_strand_id
1 'polypeptide(L)'
;MEHEQKLTEQQRTALSQLETLRIEMHRVVDERVDGSIHRILLGGVLNIAPTLPLTANSAAFKGEKPESILFPGGREVKTPTWKAVVLAIMQDCNEDPVMHAHLMGLRGKVLGRQRTILAASPEKMHAPLEIDKDLYMESYYDTATLLYVLKNRVLDEVGYNYSGIRVRFRQEQAPTQVQEQTQKEAQEQTSGMDEMTL
;
A
#
# COMPACT_ATOMS: atom_id res chain seq x y z
N MET A 1 -30.73 28.43 -33.81
CA MET A 1 -31.47 28.16 -32.56
C MET A 1 -30.83 26.92 -31.94
N GLU A 2 -29.91 27.16 -31.03
CA GLU A 2 -29.21 26.07 -30.31
C GLU A 2 -30.16 25.56 -29.21
N HIS A 3 -30.54 24.30 -29.30
CA HIS A 3 -31.24 23.62 -28.22
C HIS A 3 -30.26 23.30 -27.11
N GLU A 4 -30.11 24.17 -26.14
CA GLU A 4 -29.48 23.89 -24.86
C GLU A 4 -30.28 22.80 -24.13
N GLN A 5 -29.87 21.53 -24.31
CA GLN A 5 -30.49 20.43 -23.57
C GLN A 5 -30.14 20.60 -22.09
N LYS A 6 -31.11 20.99 -21.28
CA LYS A 6 -30.99 21.01 -19.81
C LYS A 6 -30.80 19.60 -19.31
N LEU A 7 -29.60 19.31 -18.83
CA LEU A 7 -29.25 18.04 -18.16
C LEU A 7 -30.20 17.80 -16.97
N THR A 8 -30.67 16.58 -16.84
CA THR A 8 -31.41 16.14 -15.65
C THR A 8 -30.51 16.14 -14.41
N GLU A 9 -31.09 16.20 -13.22
CA GLU A 9 -30.35 16.20 -11.95
C GLU A 9 -29.47 14.94 -11.79
N GLN A 10 -29.96 13.78 -12.22
CA GLN A 10 -29.20 12.54 -12.26
C GLN A 10 -27.99 12.60 -13.21
N GLN A 11 -28.14 13.24 -14.37
CA GLN A 11 -27.04 13.44 -15.31
C GLN A 11 -25.97 14.39 -14.76
N ARG A 12 -26.36 15.42 -14.04
CA ARG A 12 -25.41 16.35 -13.36
C ARG A 12 -24.64 15.64 -12.26
N THR A 13 -25.31 14.81 -11.46
CA THR A 13 -24.67 14.03 -10.40
C THR A 13 -23.68 13.02 -11.01
N ALA A 14 -24.06 12.31 -12.07
CA ALA A 14 -23.17 11.38 -12.75
C ALA A 14 -21.95 12.08 -13.36
N LEU A 15 -22.13 13.24 -13.99
CA LEU A 15 -21.02 14.04 -14.51
C LEU A 15 -20.07 14.50 -13.42
N SER A 16 -20.59 14.99 -12.28
CA SER A 16 -19.77 15.38 -11.13
C SER A 16 -18.97 14.21 -10.58
N GLN A 17 -19.56 13.01 -10.49
CA GLN A 17 -18.86 11.80 -10.06
C GLN A 17 -17.76 11.40 -11.03
N LEU A 18 -18.02 11.45 -12.35
CA LEU A 18 -17.03 11.17 -13.38
C LEU A 18 -15.89 12.20 -13.37
N GLU A 19 -16.18 13.45 -13.12
CA GLU A 19 -15.18 14.52 -13.03
C GLU A 19 -14.28 14.36 -11.80
N THR A 20 -14.88 14.00 -10.66
CA THR A 20 -14.14 13.66 -9.44
C THR A 20 -13.23 12.44 -9.69
N LEU A 21 -13.74 11.39 -10.29
CA LEU A 21 -12.97 10.19 -10.64
C LEU A 21 -11.82 10.52 -11.60
N ARG A 22 -12.07 11.38 -12.59
CA ARG A 22 -11.05 11.84 -13.54
C ARG A 22 -9.92 12.59 -12.83
N ILE A 23 -10.24 13.52 -11.94
CA ILE A 23 -9.26 14.29 -11.16
C ILE A 23 -8.42 13.34 -10.30
N GLU A 24 -9.06 12.37 -9.67
CA GLU A 24 -8.40 11.39 -8.81
C GLU A 24 -7.46 10.45 -9.62
N MET A 25 -7.89 10.01 -10.80
CA MET A 25 -7.06 9.24 -11.72
C MET A 25 -5.85 10.04 -12.22
N HIS A 26 -6.04 11.30 -12.63
CA HIS A 26 -4.93 12.17 -13.06
C HIS A 26 -3.93 12.34 -11.92
N ARG A 27 -4.38 12.64 -10.72
CA ARG A 27 -3.49 12.79 -9.56
C ARG A 27 -2.65 11.53 -9.30
N VAL A 28 -3.24 10.34 -9.37
CA VAL A 28 -2.53 9.07 -9.16
C VAL A 28 -1.51 8.82 -10.28
N VAL A 29 -1.87 9.15 -11.53
CA VAL A 29 -0.95 9.01 -12.68
C VAL A 29 0.20 10.00 -12.57
N ASP A 30 -0.08 11.26 -12.28
CA ASP A 30 0.92 12.32 -12.16
C ASP A 30 1.90 12.03 -11.01
N GLU A 31 1.41 11.64 -9.83
CA GLU A 31 2.27 11.24 -8.71
C GLU A 31 3.19 10.05 -9.08
N ARG A 32 2.72 9.13 -9.90
CA ARG A 32 3.49 7.94 -10.32
C ARG A 32 4.51 8.29 -11.41
N VAL A 33 4.13 9.17 -12.34
CA VAL A 33 5.01 9.68 -13.41
C VAL A 33 6.08 10.57 -12.81
N ASP A 34 5.72 11.53 -11.97
CA ASP A 34 6.64 12.43 -11.30
C ASP A 34 7.65 11.69 -10.43
N GLY A 35 7.21 10.66 -9.67
CA GLY A 35 8.09 9.79 -8.92
C GLY A 35 9.05 8.97 -9.82
N SER A 36 8.68 8.67 -11.05
CA SER A 36 9.52 7.97 -12.03
C SER A 36 10.50 8.91 -12.71
N ILE A 37 10.04 10.10 -13.09
CA ILE A 37 10.87 11.18 -13.64
C ILE A 37 11.93 11.61 -12.63
N HIS A 38 11.53 11.78 -11.38
CA HIS A 38 12.45 12.14 -10.29
C HIS A 38 13.55 11.09 -10.09
N ARG A 39 13.20 9.79 -10.18
CA ARG A 39 14.18 8.69 -10.16
C ARG A 39 15.19 8.75 -11.31
N ILE A 40 14.72 9.09 -12.51
CA ILE A 40 15.56 9.15 -13.72
C ILE A 40 16.47 10.37 -13.67
N LEU A 41 15.94 11.54 -13.30
CA LEU A 41 16.68 12.80 -13.31
C LEU A 41 17.75 12.91 -12.21
N LEU A 42 17.51 12.29 -11.06
CA LEU A 42 18.46 12.34 -9.93
C LEU A 42 19.53 11.25 -9.96
N GLY A 43 19.61 10.47 -11.05
CA GLY A 43 20.70 9.52 -11.28
C GLY A 43 20.96 8.55 -10.11
N GLY A 44 19.95 8.16 -9.39
CA GLY A 44 20.06 7.21 -8.26
C GLY A 44 20.61 7.78 -6.96
N VAL A 45 20.84 9.09 -6.86
CA VAL A 45 21.44 9.73 -5.66
C VAL A 45 20.41 9.93 -4.54
N LEU A 46 19.12 10.06 -4.84
CA LEU A 46 18.06 10.03 -3.84
C LEU A 46 17.32 8.69 -3.95
N ASN A 47 17.68 7.78 -3.07
CA ASN A 47 17.02 6.48 -2.91
C ASN A 47 15.64 6.66 -2.24
N ILE A 48 14.75 7.45 -2.88
CA ILE A 48 13.39 7.65 -2.40
C ILE A 48 12.58 6.42 -2.80
N ALA A 49 12.43 5.50 -1.88
CA ALA A 49 11.59 4.33 -2.09
C ALA A 49 10.18 4.74 -2.53
N PRO A 50 9.62 4.09 -3.56
CA PRO A 50 8.30 4.43 -4.08
C PRO A 50 7.25 4.33 -2.99
N THR A 51 6.37 5.32 -2.92
CA THR A 51 5.25 5.33 -1.97
C THR A 51 3.93 5.43 -2.72
N LEU A 52 2.89 4.74 -2.21
CA LEU A 52 1.51 4.92 -2.66
C LEU A 52 0.64 5.37 -1.49
N PRO A 53 -0.31 6.29 -1.71
CA PRO A 53 -1.30 6.62 -0.70
C PRO A 53 -2.23 5.41 -0.46
N LEU A 54 -2.65 5.21 0.77
CA LEU A 54 -3.56 4.09 1.10
C LEU A 54 -4.92 4.23 0.39
N THR A 55 -5.31 5.44 0.03
CA THR A 55 -6.52 5.73 -0.77
C THR A 55 -6.46 5.18 -2.20
N ALA A 56 -5.26 4.85 -2.73
CA ALA A 56 -5.13 4.27 -4.06
C ALA A 56 -5.96 2.98 -4.19
N ASN A 57 -6.32 2.64 -5.43
CA ASN A 57 -7.03 1.38 -5.71
C ASN A 57 -6.25 0.20 -5.12
N SER A 58 -6.95 -0.69 -4.40
CA SER A 58 -6.32 -1.83 -3.74
C SER A 58 -5.56 -2.75 -4.72
N ALA A 59 -5.96 -2.81 -5.98
CA ALA A 59 -5.25 -3.56 -7.02
C ALA A 59 -3.85 -2.98 -7.34
N ALA A 60 -3.62 -1.70 -7.08
CA ALA A 60 -2.31 -1.07 -7.32
C ALA A 60 -1.20 -1.59 -6.38
N PHE A 61 -1.59 -2.23 -5.28
CA PHE A 61 -0.66 -2.82 -4.31
C PHE A 61 -0.32 -4.29 -4.61
N LYS A 62 -0.94 -4.88 -5.63
CA LYS A 62 -0.72 -6.29 -5.99
C LYS A 62 0.71 -6.48 -6.50
N GLY A 63 1.41 -7.47 -5.93
CA GLY A 63 2.81 -7.77 -6.29
C GLY A 63 3.85 -6.89 -5.59
N GLU A 64 3.45 -5.78 -4.99
CA GLU A 64 4.35 -4.90 -4.25
C GLU A 64 4.70 -5.48 -2.88
N LYS A 65 5.93 -5.24 -2.42
CA LYS A 65 6.43 -5.64 -1.10
C LYS A 65 6.53 -4.41 -0.20
N PRO A 66 5.73 -4.30 0.86
CA PRO A 66 5.80 -3.15 1.75
C PRO A 66 7.12 -3.15 2.53
N GLU A 67 7.61 -1.98 2.87
CA GLU A 67 8.76 -1.74 3.74
C GLU A 67 8.33 -1.03 5.03
N SER A 68 7.55 0.03 4.88
CA SER A 68 7.04 0.83 5.98
C SER A 68 5.73 1.51 5.62
N ILE A 69 5.02 1.96 6.64
CA ILE A 69 3.84 2.80 6.53
C ILE A 69 4.15 4.16 7.15
N LEU A 70 3.74 5.23 6.45
CA LEU A 70 3.88 6.61 6.89
C LEU A 70 2.51 7.15 7.27
N PHE A 71 2.37 7.57 8.52
CA PHE A 71 1.16 8.22 9.04
C PHE A 71 1.24 9.74 8.89
N PRO A 72 0.11 10.46 8.93
CA PRO A 72 0.09 11.90 9.07
C PRO A 72 0.96 12.35 10.26
N GLY A 73 1.63 13.51 10.13
CA GLY A 73 2.56 13.99 11.16
C GLY A 73 3.96 13.39 11.13
N GLY A 74 4.27 12.53 10.14
CA GLY A 74 5.63 12.03 9.91
C GLY A 74 6.00 10.78 10.70
N ARG A 75 5.08 10.17 11.44
CA ARG A 75 5.31 8.88 12.09
C ARG A 75 5.46 7.77 11.05
N GLU A 76 6.59 7.07 11.08
CA GLU A 76 6.88 5.94 10.23
C GLU A 76 6.98 4.64 11.04
N VAL A 77 6.33 3.57 10.57
CA VAL A 77 6.35 2.25 11.20
C VAL A 77 6.84 1.22 10.18
N LYS A 78 7.85 0.43 10.52
CA LYS A 78 8.35 -0.66 9.67
C LYS A 78 7.31 -1.77 9.57
N THR A 79 6.92 -2.12 8.34
CA THR A 79 5.87 -3.10 8.06
C THR A 79 6.29 -4.00 6.90
N PRO A 80 7.13 -5.03 7.16
CA PRO A 80 7.74 -5.85 6.10
C PRO A 80 6.74 -6.77 5.38
N THR A 81 5.49 -6.81 5.82
CA THR A 81 4.41 -7.63 5.24
C THR A 81 3.10 -6.86 5.20
N TRP A 82 2.20 -7.24 4.31
CA TRP A 82 0.87 -6.63 4.22
C TRP A 82 0.04 -6.83 5.50
N LYS A 83 0.22 -7.96 6.20
CA LYS A 83 -0.39 -8.17 7.52
C LYS A 83 0.12 -7.16 8.55
N ALA A 84 1.41 -6.85 8.53
CA ALA A 84 1.99 -5.82 9.41
C ALA A 84 1.48 -4.42 9.07
N VAL A 85 1.25 -4.11 7.78
CA VAL A 85 0.60 -2.85 7.36
C VAL A 85 -0.81 -2.75 7.94
N VAL A 86 -1.61 -3.80 7.77
CA VAL A 86 -2.98 -3.85 8.31
C VAL A 86 -2.97 -3.72 9.83
N LEU A 87 -2.07 -4.44 10.50
CA LEU A 87 -1.95 -4.37 11.97
C LEU A 87 -1.63 -2.95 12.44
N ALA A 88 -0.65 -2.30 11.82
CA ALA A 88 -0.26 -0.94 12.20
C ALA A 88 -1.40 0.07 12.02
N ILE A 89 -2.19 -0.04 10.93
CA ILE A 89 -3.33 0.83 10.68
C ILE A 89 -4.45 0.56 11.69
N MET A 90 -4.74 -0.71 11.95
CA MET A 90 -5.79 -1.10 12.89
C MET A 90 -5.44 -0.69 14.33
N GLN A 91 -4.17 -0.78 14.71
CA GLN A 91 -3.70 -0.31 16.02
C GLN A 91 -3.82 1.20 16.14
N ASP A 92 -3.42 1.97 15.13
CA ASP A 92 -3.58 3.43 15.11
C ASP A 92 -5.07 3.84 15.20
N CYS A 93 -5.94 3.16 14.45
CA CYS A 93 -7.39 3.34 14.54
C CYS A 93 -7.92 3.00 15.96
N ASN A 94 -7.38 1.99 16.59
CA ASN A 94 -7.80 1.49 17.90
C ASN A 94 -7.31 2.36 19.07
N GLU A 95 -6.29 3.20 18.87
CA GLU A 95 -5.79 4.16 19.88
C GLU A 95 -6.81 5.27 20.19
N ASP A 96 -7.68 5.62 19.22
CA ASP A 96 -8.77 6.58 19.43
C ASP A 96 -9.95 5.90 20.16
N PRO A 97 -10.38 6.39 21.33
CA PRO A 97 -11.46 5.74 22.11
C PRO A 97 -12.80 5.63 21.37
N VAL A 98 -13.11 6.59 20.48
CA VAL A 98 -14.35 6.58 19.68
C VAL A 98 -14.26 5.51 18.62
N MET A 99 -13.13 5.45 17.89
CA MET A 99 -12.87 4.42 16.89
C MET A 99 -12.81 3.04 17.51
N HIS A 100 -12.15 2.90 18.67
CA HIS A 100 -12.14 1.66 19.44
C HIS A 100 -13.57 1.17 19.73
N ALA A 101 -14.44 2.03 20.27
CA ALA A 101 -15.83 1.68 20.54
C ALA A 101 -16.58 1.22 19.28
N HIS A 102 -16.35 1.88 18.15
CA HIS A 102 -16.93 1.48 16.87
C HIS A 102 -16.39 0.14 16.38
N LEU A 103 -15.07 -0.10 16.44
CA LEU A 103 -14.45 -1.40 16.10
C LEU A 103 -15.03 -2.53 16.94
N MET A 104 -15.15 -2.32 18.26
CA MET A 104 -15.77 -3.29 19.17
C MET A 104 -17.24 -3.56 18.82
N GLY A 105 -17.96 -2.54 18.36
CA GLY A 105 -19.35 -2.65 17.87
C GLY A 105 -19.50 -3.41 16.56
N LEU A 106 -18.46 -3.47 15.72
CA LEU A 106 -18.46 -4.17 14.42
C LEU A 106 -18.16 -5.67 14.55
N ARG A 107 -17.64 -6.15 15.69
CA ARG A 107 -17.34 -7.57 15.89
C ARG A 107 -18.56 -8.46 15.62
N GLY A 108 -18.38 -9.49 14.82
CA GLY A 108 -19.44 -10.42 14.44
C GLY A 108 -20.45 -9.88 13.41
N LYS A 109 -20.45 -8.57 13.12
CA LYS A 109 -21.38 -7.93 12.18
C LYS A 109 -20.80 -7.79 10.78
N VAL A 110 -19.50 -7.56 10.65
CA VAL A 110 -18.84 -7.43 9.35
C VAL A 110 -18.58 -8.82 8.81
N LEU A 111 -19.37 -9.20 7.82
CA LEU A 111 -19.30 -10.51 7.19
C LEU A 111 -18.60 -10.40 5.84
N GLY A 112 -17.60 -11.23 5.62
CA GLY A 112 -17.09 -11.57 4.29
C GLY A 112 -18.01 -12.59 3.61
N ARG A 113 -17.57 -13.09 2.46
CA ARG A 113 -18.38 -14.06 1.68
C ARG A 113 -18.74 -15.33 2.46
N GLN A 114 -17.84 -15.79 3.33
CA GLN A 114 -18.00 -17.05 4.09
C GLN A 114 -17.58 -16.92 5.56
N ARG A 115 -17.05 -15.79 6.00
CA ARG A 115 -16.45 -15.62 7.32
C ARG A 115 -16.65 -14.23 7.88
N THR A 116 -16.63 -14.17 9.21
CA THR A 116 -16.58 -12.90 9.94
C THR A 116 -15.22 -12.24 9.74
N ILE A 117 -15.24 -10.94 9.39
CA ILE A 117 -14.02 -10.15 9.18
C ILE A 117 -13.44 -9.69 10.50
N LEU A 118 -14.29 -9.21 11.43
CA LEU A 118 -13.90 -8.82 12.80
C LEU A 118 -14.62 -9.70 13.82
N ALA A 119 -13.88 -10.25 14.78
CA ALA A 119 -14.45 -11.10 15.84
C ALA A 119 -13.79 -10.85 17.20
N ALA A 120 -14.47 -11.28 18.26
CA ALA A 120 -13.94 -11.25 19.62
C ALA A 120 -12.99 -12.44 19.91
N SER A 121 -13.00 -13.47 19.07
CA SER A 121 -12.22 -14.71 19.25
C SER A 121 -11.69 -15.19 17.90
N PRO A 122 -10.47 -15.76 17.86
CA PRO A 122 -9.84 -16.23 16.62
C PRO A 122 -10.39 -17.56 16.09
N GLU A 123 -11.20 -18.29 16.86
CA GLU A 123 -11.56 -19.70 16.63
C GLU A 123 -12.16 -20.02 15.25
N LYS A 124 -12.87 -19.07 14.65
CA LYS A 124 -13.52 -19.24 13.33
C LYS A 124 -12.77 -18.57 12.19
N MET A 125 -11.54 -18.09 12.44
CA MET A 125 -10.69 -17.44 11.45
C MET A 125 -9.62 -18.40 10.92
N HIS A 126 -9.21 -18.20 9.66
CA HIS A 126 -8.11 -18.97 9.08
C HIS A 126 -6.74 -18.38 9.42
N ALA A 127 -6.63 -17.07 9.37
CA ALA A 127 -5.42 -16.35 9.72
C ALA A 127 -5.79 -15.13 10.56
N PRO A 128 -6.11 -15.36 11.84
CA PRO A 128 -6.46 -14.28 12.75
C PRO A 128 -5.28 -13.33 12.93
N LEU A 129 -5.56 -12.06 12.83
CA LEU A 129 -4.65 -10.98 13.16
C LEU A 129 -5.18 -10.35 14.45
N GLU A 130 -4.46 -10.51 15.54
CA GLU A 130 -4.81 -9.90 16.83
C GLU A 130 -4.47 -8.41 16.79
N ILE A 131 -5.49 -7.57 16.95
CA ILE A 131 -5.36 -6.11 16.97
C ILE A 131 -5.23 -5.64 18.41
N ASP A 132 -6.10 -6.16 19.27
CA ASP A 132 -6.17 -5.86 20.68
C ASP A 132 -6.86 -7.04 21.39
N LYS A 133 -6.94 -6.98 22.73
CA LYS A 133 -7.72 -7.94 23.52
C LYS A 133 -9.16 -8.01 23.00
N ASP A 134 -9.61 -9.22 22.71
CA ASP A 134 -10.96 -9.50 22.19
C ASP A 134 -11.27 -8.78 20.84
N LEU A 135 -10.24 -8.42 20.05
CA LEU A 135 -10.40 -7.83 18.74
C LEU A 135 -9.44 -8.49 17.73
N TYR A 136 -10.00 -9.32 16.87
CA TYR A 136 -9.29 -10.07 15.83
C TYR A 136 -9.85 -9.73 14.46
N MET A 137 -8.96 -9.66 13.44
CA MET A 137 -9.32 -9.47 12.05
C MET A 137 -8.87 -10.68 11.23
N GLU A 138 -9.75 -11.18 10.34
CA GLU A 138 -9.38 -12.19 9.35
C GLU A 138 -8.41 -11.60 8.32
N SER A 139 -7.25 -12.24 8.14
CA SER A 139 -6.20 -11.78 7.21
C SER A 139 -5.85 -12.79 6.12
N TYR A 140 -6.63 -13.86 5.96
CA TYR A 140 -6.42 -14.85 4.90
C TYR A 140 -7.02 -14.39 3.57
N TYR A 141 -6.37 -13.39 2.99
CA TYR A 141 -6.74 -12.80 1.71
C TYR A 141 -5.47 -12.51 0.90
N ASP A 142 -5.59 -12.41 -0.43
CA ASP A 142 -4.58 -11.76 -1.24
C ASP A 142 -4.48 -10.26 -0.91
N THR A 143 -3.38 -9.63 -1.31
CA THR A 143 -3.09 -8.22 -0.95
C THR A 143 -4.22 -7.27 -1.34
N ALA A 144 -4.74 -7.39 -2.57
CA ALA A 144 -5.76 -6.46 -3.06
C ALA A 144 -7.07 -6.62 -2.27
N THR A 145 -7.48 -7.86 -2.01
CA THR A 145 -8.68 -8.17 -1.23
C THR A 145 -8.50 -7.75 0.24
N LEU A 146 -7.33 -8.00 0.84
CA LEU A 146 -7.04 -7.62 2.22
C LEU A 146 -7.16 -6.11 2.43
N LEU A 147 -6.55 -5.32 1.53
CA LEU A 147 -6.63 -3.86 1.60
C LEU A 147 -8.02 -3.32 1.26
N TYR A 148 -8.74 -3.97 0.34
CA TYR A 148 -10.13 -3.64 0.06
C TYR A 148 -11.01 -3.85 1.28
N VAL A 149 -10.89 -5.01 1.94
CA VAL A 149 -11.65 -5.34 3.15
C VAL A 149 -11.30 -4.37 4.27
N LEU A 150 -10.01 -4.09 4.51
CA LEU A 150 -9.59 -3.12 5.51
C LEU A 150 -10.26 -1.75 5.28
N LYS A 151 -10.12 -1.18 4.09
CA LYS A 151 -10.62 0.16 3.78
C LYS A 151 -12.15 0.22 3.81
N ASN A 152 -12.79 -0.57 2.96
CA ASN A 152 -14.22 -0.37 2.65
C ASN A 152 -15.17 -1.13 3.58
N ARG A 153 -14.67 -2.08 4.39
CA ARG A 153 -15.50 -2.89 5.29
C ARG A 153 -15.19 -2.66 6.76
N VAL A 154 -14.09 -1.96 7.07
CA VAL A 154 -13.69 -1.69 8.44
C VAL A 154 -13.47 -0.19 8.63
N LEU A 155 -12.49 0.42 7.98
CA LEU A 155 -12.11 1.82 8.23
C LEU A 155 -13.21 2.80 7.85
N ASP A 156 -13.87 2.61 6.70
CA ASP A 156 -14.99 3.45 6.27
C ASP A 156 -16.19 3.31 7.22
N GLU A 157 -16.48 2.09 7.70
CA GLU A 157 -17.59 1.83 8.63
C GLU A 157 -17.38 2.48 10.02
N VAL A 158 -16.12 2.57 10.47
CA VAL A 158 -15.81 3.26 11.75
C VAL A 158 -15.59 4.75 11.57
N GLY A 159 -15.47 5.24 10.33
CA GLY A 159 -15.21 6.66 10.04
C GLY A 159 -13.74 7.06 10.22
N TYR A 160 -12.80 6.11 10.13
CA TYR A 160 -11.37 6.40 10.28
C TYR A 160 -10.81 7.07 9.03
N ASN A 161 -10.15 8.22 9.19
CA ASN A 161 -9.54 8.97 8.10
C ASN A 161 -8.13 8.46 7.78
N TYR A 162 -8.00 7.71 6.70
CA TYR A 162 -6.73 7.18 6.21
C TYR A 162 -6.15 7.93 4.99
N SER A 163 -6.69 9.11 4.64
CA SER A 163 -6.30 9.85 3.42
C SER A 163 -4.83 10.30 3.43
N GLY A 164 -4.26 10.55 4.61
CA GLY A 164 -2.86 10.95 4.78
C GLY A 164 -1.87 9.79 4.93
N ILE A 165 -2.35 8.54 4.96
CA ILE A 165 -1.50 7.37 5.12
C ILE A 165 -0.87 6.98 3.79
N ARG A 166 0.44 6.70 3.79
CA ARG A 166 1.18 6.21 2.62
C ARG A 166 1.94 4.94 2.96
N VAL A 167 2.04 4.04 1.99
CA VAL A 167 2.83 2.80 2.09
C VAL A 167 4.10 2.97 1.28
N ARG A 168 5.26 2.78 1.89
CA ARG A 168 6.58 2.71 1.23
C ARG A 168 6.86 1.27 0.85
N PHE A 169 7.40 1.08 -0.36
CA PHE A 169 7.76 -0.26 -0.86
C PHE A 169 9.24 -0.50 -0.78
N ARG A 170 9.59 -1.76 -0.58
CA ARG A 170 10.96 -2.23 -0.68
C ARG A 170 11.44 -2.07 -2.11
N GLN A 171 12.61 -1.43 -2.28
CA GLN A 171 13.28 -1.47 -3.56
C GLN A 171 13.97 -2.83 -3.72
N GLU A 172 13.66 -3.56 -4.79
CA GLU A 172 14.51 -4.65 -5.22
C GLU A 172 15.77 -4.01 -5.79
N GLN A 173 16.88 -4.14 -5.07
CA GLN A 173 18.19 -3.76 -5.60
C GLN A 173 18.39 -4.59 -6.86
N ALA A 174 18.49 -3.92 -8.02
CA ALA A 174 18.96 -4.59 -9.22
C ALA A 174 20.32 -5.20 -8.87
N PRO A 175 20.59 -6.47 -9.24
CA PRO A 175 21.87 -7.08 -8.98
C PRO A 175 22.96 -6.17 -9.53
N THR A 176 23.88 -5.78 -8.67
CA THR A 176 24.99 -4.87 -9.01
C THR A 176 25.92 -5.63 -9.97
N GLN A 177 25.68 -5.49 -11.27
CA GLN A 177 26.56 -6.05 -12.35
C GLN A 177 27.97 -5.48 -12.30
N VAL A 178 28.25 -4.51 -11.44
CA VAL A 178 29.55 -3.84 -11.31
C VAL A 178 30.58 -4.72 -10.58
N GLN A 179 30.15 -5.67 -9.74
CA GLN A 179 31.12 -6.52 -8.99
C GLN A 179 31.66 -7.72 -9.79
N GLU A 180 30.92 -8.19 -10.80
CA GLU A 180 31.40 -9.31 -11.63
C GLU A 180 32.45 -8.90 -12.66
N GLN A 181 32.38 -7.66 -13.17
CA GLN A 181 33.36 -7.17 -14.13
C GLN A 181 34.72 -6.91 -13.47
N THR A 182 34.73 -6.38 -12.25
CA THR A 182 36.00 -6.09 -11.55
C THR A 182 36.73 -7.39 -11.11
N GLN A 183 36.02 -8.47 -10.85
CA GLN A 183 36.64 -9.76 -10.53
C GLN A 183 37.15 -10.50 -11.77
N LYS A 184 36.53 -10.30 -12.93
CA LYS A 184 37.02 -10.89 -14.18
C LYS A 184 38.28 -10.19 -14.69
N GLU A 185 38.35 -8.86 -14.61
CA GLU A 185 39.55 -8.09 -14.99
C GLU A 185 40.74 -8.35 -14.06
N ALA A 186 40.51 -8.61 -12.76
CA ALA A 186 41.56 -8.97 -11.82
C ALA A 186 42.11 -10.39 -12.05
N GLN A 187 41.31 -11.32 -12.56
CA GLN A 187 41.75 -12.69 -12.86
C GLN A 187 42.51 -12.78 -14.20
N GLU A 188 42.17 -11.98 -15.19
CA GLU A 188 42.91 -11.94 -16.46
C GLU A 188 44.29 -11.27 -16.33
N GLN A 189 44.48 -10.35 -15.42
CA GLN A 189 45.79 -9.73 -15.16
C GLN A 189 46.78 -10.59 -14.41
N THR A 190 46.33 -11.60 -13.64
CA THR A 190 47.21 -12.53 -12.93
C THR A 190 47.64 -13.72 -13.77
N SER A 191 46.87 -14.09 -14.80
CA SER A 191 47.20 -15.21 -15.70
C SER A 191 48.22 -14.88 -16.79
N GLY A 192 48.49 -13.57 -17.05
CA GLY A 192 49.42 -13.12 -18.09
C GLY A 192 50.85 -12.91 -17.62
N MET A 193 51.18 -13.09 -16.33
CA MET A 193 52.52 -12.83 -15.82
C MET A 193 53.40 -14.10 -15.62
N ASP A 194 52.85 -15.29 -15.79
CA ASP A 194 53.60 -16.55 -15.60
C ASP A 194 54.20 -17.16 -16.89
N GLU A 195 54.05 -16.53 -18.04
CA GLU A 195 54.55 -17.08 -19.33
C GLU A 195 55.81 -16.40 -19.91
N MET A 196 56.51 -15.58 -19.12
CA MET A 196 57.72 -14.88 -19.57
C MET A 196 58.95 -15.13 -18.71
N THR A 197 59.23 -16.42 -18.35
CA THR A 197 60.54 -16.77 -17.79
C THR A 197 60.91 -18.19 -18.17
N LEU A 198 61.43 -18.39 -19.37
CA LEU A 198 62.38 -19.49 -19.75
C LEU A 198 63.22 -19.00 -20.91
#